data_a0ea07fe9e7bccca59794732ba9c5edf
#
_entry.id   a0ea07fe9e7bccca59794732ba9c5edf
#
_cell.length_a   1.000
_cell.length_b   1.000
_cell.length_c   1.000
_cell.angle_alpha   90.00
_cell.angle_beta   90.00
_cell.angle_gamma   90.00
#
_symmetry.space_group_name_H-M   'P 1'
#
loop_
_entity.id
_entity.type
_entity.pdbx_description
1 polymer ?
#
loop_
_entity_poly.entity_id
_entity_poly.type
_entity_poly.pdbx_seq_one_letter_code
_entity_poly.pdbx_strand_id
1 'polypeptide(L)'
;MEPVKDCSVYYLARHSVETVYDAFYCFDKIKSGKKKPSISLKAMGHSISNRSEKQKTELGAKHGYAISQGVSLAKDLGNLPANICTPGYLAKIAKKLSTNHKNLKTQVLNEIEMKKLGMGSLLSV
;
A
#
# COMPACT_ATOMS: atom_id res chain seq x y z
N MET A 1 21.45 16.15 -15.09
CA MET A 1 21.00 15.69 -13.76
C MET A 1 22.21 15.15 -13.05
N GLU A 2 22.72 15.82 -12.00
CA GLU A 2 23.86 15.30 -11.25
C GLU A 2 23.47 13.98 -10.56
N PRO A 3 24.33 12.97 -10.60
CA PRO A 3 24.07 11.73 -9.87
C PRO A 3 24.06 12.05 -8.37
N VAL A 4 22.98 11.62 -7.70
CA VAL A 4 22.91 11.70 -6.23
C VAL A 4 24.06 10.85 -5.68
N LYS A 5 25.13 11.53 -5.25
CA LYS A 5 26.28 10.86 -4.62
C LYS A 5 25.79 10.16 -3.34
N ASP A 6 26.18 8.91 -3.16
CA ASP A 6 25.92 8.08 -1.96
C ASP A 6 24.54 7.46 -1.78
N CYS A 7 23.68 7.42 -2.78
CA CYS A 7 22.43 6.67 -2.69
C CYS A 7 22.61 5.25 -3.25
N SER A 8 22.33 4.24 -2.42
CA SER A 8 22.36 2.84 -2.87
C SER A 8 21.38 2.61 -4.01
N VAL A 9 21.78 1.86 -5.05
CA VAL A 9 20.92 1.48 -6.18
C VAL A 9 19.61 0.80 -5.73
N TYR A 10 19.63 0.13 -4.59
CA TYR A 10 18.43 -0.41 -3.95
C TYR A 10 17.42 0.69 -3.62
N TYR A 11 17.83 1.76 -2.95
CA TYR A 11 16.94 2.86 -2.58
C TYR A 11 16.47 3.65 -3.79
N LEU A 12 17.32 3.86 -4.78
CA LEU A 12 16.94 4.52 -6.04
C LEU A 12 15.83 3.73 -6.74
N ALA A 13 16.00 2.42 -6.91
CA ALA A 13 15.01 1.56 -7.53
C ALA A 13 13.71 1.51 -6.70
N ARG A 14 13.82 1.41 -5.38
CA ARG A 14 12.67 1.38 -4.48
C ARG A 14 11.84 2.68 -4.57
N HIS A 15 12.48 3.83 -4.36
CA HIS A 15 11.78 5.11 -4.35
C HIS A 15 11.25 5.51 -5.72
N SER A 16 11.93 5.16 -6.81
CA SER A 16 11.40 5.43 -8.15
C SER A 16 10.08 4.69 -8.40
N VAL A 17 9.98 3.42 -7.95
CA VAL A 17 8.73 2.65 -8.04
C VAL A 17 7.65 3.27 -7.14
N GLU A 18 7.98 3.59 -5.89
CA GLU A 18 7.04 4.23 -4.96
C GLU A 18 6.48 5.55 -5.54
N THR A 19 7.36 6.41 -6.07
CA THR A 19 6.97 7.70 -6.68
C THR A 19 6.05 7.51 -7.88
N VAL A 20 6.36 6.55 -8.75
CA VAL A 20 5.52 6.26 -9.92
C VAL A 20 4.13 5.80 -9.49
N TYR A 21 4.04 4.85 -8.56
CA TYR A 21 2.74 4.38 -8.06
C TYR A 21 1.96 5.48 -7.35
N ASP A 22 2.64 6.36 -6.63
CA ASP A 22 2.01 7.51 -5.97
C ASP A 22 1.44 8.51 -6.98
N ALA A 23 2.19 8.83 -8.03
CA ALA A 23 1.77 9.74 -9.09
C ALA A 23 0.57 9.21 -9.90
N PHE A 24 0.46 7.89 -10.07
CA PHE A 24 -0.64 7.26 -10.79
C PHE A 24 -1.82 6.87 -9.90
N TYR A 25 -1.72 7.07 -8.58
CA TYR A 25 -2.82 6.76 -7.68
C TYR A 25 -4.04 7.64 -7.96
N CYS A 26 -5.19 7.03 -8.18
CA CYS A 26 -6.46 7.72 -8.35
C CYS A 26 -7.56 6.98 -7.58
N PHE A 27 -8.26 7.69 -6.70
CA PHE A 27 -9.42 7.16 -6.01
C PHE A 27 -10.68 7.45 -6.84
N ASP A 28 -11.22 6.45 -7.50
CA ASP A 28 -12.41 6.56 -8.35
C ASP A 28 -13.55 5.58 -7.98
N LYS A 29 -13.42 4.88 -6.83
CA LYS A 29 -14.33 3.80 -6.41
C LYS A 29 -15.79 4.24 -6.20
N ILE A 30 -16.02 5.53 -5.96
CA ILE A 30 -17.35 6.08 -5.62
C ILE A 30 -17.86 7.02 -6.70
N LYS A 31 -17.05 7.34 -7.70
CA LYS A 31 -17.43 8.29 -8.76
C LYS A 31 -18.40 7.63 -9.74
N SER A 32 -19.62 8.17 -9.84
CA SER A 32 -20.67 7.76 -10.77
C SER A 32 -20.56 8.38 -12.17
N GLY A 33 -19.38 8.88 -12.58
CA GLY A 33 -19.16 9.51 -13.88
C GLY A 33 -18.38 8.65 -14.86
N LYS A 34 -18.27 9.09 -16.14
CA LYS A 34 -17.37 8.45 -17.10
C LYS A 34 -15.96 8.42 -16.52
N LYS A 35 -15.38 7.22 -16.41
CA LYS A 35 -13.97 7.07 -15.99
C LYS A 35 -13.11 7.92 -16.90
N LYS A 36 -12.34 8.85 -16.33
CA LYS A 36 -11.31 9.54 -17.12
C LYS A 36 -10.36 8.49 -17.67
N PRO A 37 -9.88 8.64 -18.92
CA PRO A 37 -8.88 7.72 -19.45
C PRO A 37 -7.69 7.70 -18.47
N SER A 38 -7.46 6.56 -17.82
CA SER A 38 -6.30 6.40 -16.96
C SER A 38 -5.06 6.38 -17.84
N ILE A 39 -4.11 7.24 -17.55
CA ILE A 39 -2.78 7.12 -18.14
C ILE A 39 -2.24 5.77 -17.67
N SER A 40 -2.06 4.84 -18.59
CA SER A 40 -1.60 3.49 -18.28
C SER A 40 -0.09 3.40 -18.53
N LEU A 41 0.68 3.33 -17.47
CA LEU A 41 2.09 2.96 -17.54
C LEU A 41 2.18 1.46 -17.80
N LYS A 42 2.74 1.05 -18.93
CA LYS A 42 2.85 -0.37 -19.30
C LYS A 42 4.11 -1.03 -18.77
N ALA A 43 5.20 -0.28 -18.62
CA ALA A 43 6.47 -0.78 -18.16
C ALA A 43 7.32 0.33 -17.56
N MET A 44 8.16 -0.03 -16.60
CA MET A 44 9.18 0.83 -16.02
C MET A 44 10.51 0.07 -16.03
N GLY A 45 11.56 0.70 -16.53
CA GLY A 45 12.90 0.12 -16.57
C GLY A 45 13.88 0.89 -15.71
N HIS A 46 14.82 0.19 -15.09
CA HIS A 46 15.96 0.78 -14.38
C HIS A 46 17.25 0.47 -15.15
N SER A 47 18.00 1.51 -15.49
CA SER A 47 19.35 1.36 -16.01
C SER A 47 20.31 1.09 -14.86
N ILE A 48 21.20 0.12 -15.01
CA ILE A 48 22.25 -0.23 -14.06
C ILE A 48 23.62 -0.05 -14.71
N SER A 49 24.57 0.51 -13.97
CA SER A 49 25.93 0.72 -14.48
C SER A 49 26.75 -0.59 -14.43
N ASN A 50 26.51 -1.41 -13.43
CA ASN A 50 27.26 -2.65 -13.20
C ASN A 50 26.32 -3.85 -13.06
N ARG A 51 26.69 -4.98 -13.64
CA ARG A 51 25.90 -6.23 -13.54
C ARG A 51 25.74 -6.71 -12.10
N SER A 52 26.69 -6.41 -11.21
CA SER A 52 26.62 -6.73 -9.78
C SER A 52 25.50 -6.00 -9.04
N GLU A 53 24.98 -4.89 -9.58
CA GLU A 53 23.89 -4.12 -8.99
C GLU A 53 22.51 -4.69 -9.30
N LYS A 54 22.40 -5.62 -10.25
CA LYS A 54 21.15 -6.19 -10.74
C LYS A 54 20.26 -6.70 -9.60
N GLN A 55 20.79 -7.56 -8.73
CA GLN A 55 20.01 -8.14 -7.64
C GLN A 55 19.51 -7.10 -6.65
N LYS A 56 20.33 -6.10 -6.31
CA LYS A 56 19.94 -5.00 -5.40
C LYS A 56 18.84 -4.14 -6.01
N THR A 57 18.95 -3.86 -7.31
CA THR A 57 17.95 -3.07 -8.05
C THR A 57 16.61 -3.81 -8.13
N GLU A 58 16.63 -5.10 -8.49
CA GLU A 58 15.43 -5.94 -8.54
C GLU A 58 14.76 -6.06 -7.17
N LEU A 59 15.53 -6.23 -6.10
CA LEU A 59 15.01 -6.28 -4.73
C LEU A 59 14.42 -4.95 -4.33
N GLY A 60 15.07 -3.83 -4.64
CA GLY A 60 14.55 -2.48 -4.41
C GLY A 60 13.23 -2.26 -5.12
N ALA A 61 13.15 -2.57 -6.41
CA ALA A 61 11.93 -2.45 -7.19
C ALA A 61 10.78 -3.32 -6.62
N LYS A 62 11.08 -4.56 -6.24
CA LYS A 62 10.10 -5.46 -5.62
C LYS A 62 9.57 -4.92 -4.28
N HIS A 63 10.44 -4.39 -3.43
CA HIS A 63 10.03 -3.79 -2.17
C HIS A 63 9.24 -2.49 -2.39
N GLY A 64 9.66 -1.63 -3.33
CA GLY A 64 8.92 -0.43 -3.72
C GLY A 64 7.50 -0.76 -4.19
N TYR A 65 7.34 -1.79 -5.00
CA TYR A 65 6.04 -2.28 -5.41
C TYR A 65 5.17 -2.72 -4.23
N ALA A 66 5.71 -3.56 -3.34
CA ALA A 66 4.98 -4.05 -2.18
C ALA A 66 4.54 -2.92 -1.23
N ILE A 67 5.43 -1.95 -0.98
CA ILE A 67 5.12 -0.76 -0.18
C ILE A 67 4.02 0.06 -0.85
N SER A 68 4.12 0.30 -2.16
CA SER A 68 3.12 1.05 -2.92
C SER A 68 1.73 0.41 -2.89
N GLN A 69 1.65 -0.93 -2.90
CA GLN A 69 0.38 -1.63 -2.74
C GLN A 69 -0.23 -1.38 -1.34
N GLY A 70 0.60 -1.41 -0.29
CA GLY A 70 0.16 -1.09 1.06
C GLY A 70 -0.31 0.36 1.21
N VAL A 71 0.46 1.31 0.67
CA VAL A 71 0.10 2.74 0.67
C VAL A 71 -1.19 2.99 -0.11
N SER A 72 -1.36 2.37 -1.28
CA SER A 72 -2.58 2.49 -2.08
C SER A 72 -3.80 1.95 -1.33
N LEU A 73 -3.65 0.82 -0.64
CA LEU A 73 -4.73 0.28 0.21
C LEU A 73 -5.08 1.24 1.35
N ALA A 74 -4.09 1.81 2.03
CA ALA A 74 -4.31 2.77 3.10
C ALA A 74 -5.02 4.03 2.60
N LYS A 75 -4.58 4.57 1.45
CA LYS A 75 -5.24 5.70 0.77
C LYS A 75 -6.68 5.36 0.37
N ASP A 76 -6.92 4.17 -0.17
CA ASP A 76 -8.26 3.70 -0.51
C ASP A 76 -9.19 3.70 0.71
N LEU A 77 -8.72 3.16 1.84
CA LEU A 77 -9.49 3.10 3.08
C LEU A 77 -9.74 4.51 3.66
N GLY A 78 -8.74 5.39 3.64
CA GLY A 78 -8.86 6.77 4.13
C GLY A 78 -9.78 7.65 3.27
N ASN A 79 -9.91 7.35 1.97
CA ASN A 79 -10.77 8.09 1.05
C ASN A 79 -12.22 7.56 1.01
N LEU A 80 -12.51 6.41 1.64
CA LEU A 80 -13.86 5.91 1.76
C LEU A 80 -14.66 6.72 2.78
N PRO A 81 -15.94 7.05 2.50
CA PRO A 81 -16.80 7.71 3.47
C PRO A 81 -17.13 6.78 4.65
N ALA A 82 -17.43 7.38 5.81
CA ALA A 82 -17.64 6.66 7.08
C ALA A 82 -18.77 5.62 7.03
N ASN A 83 -19.81 5.86 6.20
CA ASN A 83 -20.90 4.91 6.01
C ASN A 83 -20.49 3.64 5.25
N ILE A 84 -19.32 3.63 4.58
CA ILE A 84 -18.75 2.46 3.90
C ILE A 84 -17.58 1.91 4.72
N CYS A 85 -16.62 2.77 5.11
CA CYS A 85 -15.44 2.37 5.89
C CYS A 85 -15.77 2.25 7.39
N THR A 86 -16.67 1.36 7.72
CA THR A 86 -17.04 1.02 9.10
C THR A 86 -15.97 0.11 9.75
N PRO A 87 -15.95 -0.02 11.10
CA PRO A 87 -15.07 -0.97 11.78
C PRO A 87 -15.21 -2.41 11.25
N GLY A 88 -16.44 -2.83 10.95
CA GLY A 88 -16.69 -4.15 10.35
C GLY A 88 -16.10 -4.30 8.94
N TYR A 89 -16.11 -3.23 8.14
CA TYR A 89 -15.46 -3.20 6.82
C TYR A 89 -13.94 -3.34 6.96
N LEU A 90 -13.31 -2.61 7.88
CA LEU A 90 -11.87 -2.71 8.16
C LEU A 90 -11.48 -4.12 8.61
N ALA A 91 -12.27 -4.72 9.52
CA ALA A 91 -12.06 -6.10 9.98
C ALA A 91 -12.12 -7.10 8.81
N LYS A 92 -13.06 -6.92 7.87
CA LYS A 92 -13.18 -7.74 6.65
C LYS A 92 -11.95 -7.61 5.74
N ILE A 93 -11.45 -6.39 5.55
CA ILE A 93 -10.24 -6.15 4.75
C ILE A 93 -9.02 -6.80 5.43
N ALA A 94 -8.86 -6.65 6.75
CA ALA A 94 -7.76 -7.25 7.50
C ALA A 94 -7.79 -8.80 7.39
N LYS A 95 -8.96 -9.43 7.52
CA LYS A 95 -9.12 -10.87 7.29
C LYS A 95 -8.74 -11.29 5.88
N LYS A 96 -9.13 -10.51 4.86
CA LYS A 96 -8.76 -10.77 3.47
C LYS A 96 -7.25 -10.69 3.25
N LEU A 97 -6.56 -9.75 3.89
CA LEU A 97 -5.10 -9.65 3.83
C LEU A 97 -4.44 -10.92 4.40
N SER A 98 -4.90 -11.42 5.55
CA SER A 98 -4.33 -12.65 6.13
C SER A 98 -4.63 -13.91 5.31
N THR A 99 -5.74 -13.93 4.57
CA THR A 99 -6.02 -15.02 3.62
C THR A 99 -5.06 -14.99 2.43
N ASN A 100 -4.72 -13.79 1.95
CA ASN A 100 -3.84 -13.63 0.78
C ASN A 100 -2.35 -13.76 1.12
N HIS A 101 -1.97 -13.54 2.36
CA HIS A 101 -0.58 -13.51 2.81
C HIS A 101 -0.36 -14.46 3.99
N LYS A 102 0.23 -15.62 3.73
CA LYS A 102 0.45 -16.69 4.72
C LYS A 102 1.22 -16.25 5.98
N ASN A 103 2.06 -15.21 5.85
CA ASN A 103 2.86 -14.67 6.96
C ASN A 103 2.10 -13.64 7.80
N LEU A 104 0.86 -13.27 7.42
CA LEU A 104 0.04 -12.32 8.13
C LEU A 104 -1.05 -13.06 8.91
N LYS A 105 -1.13 -12.82 10.22
CA LYS A 105 -2.21 -13.33 11.07
C LYS A 105 -3.09 -12.15 11.51
N THR A 106 -4.40 -12.30 11.38
CA THR A 106 -5.37 -11.29 11.82
C THR A 106 -6.27 -11.86 12.91
N GLN A 107 -6.35 -11.16 14.03
CA GLN A 107 -7.32 -11.38 15.08
C GLN A 107 -8.26 -10.17 15.13
N VAL A 108 -9.55 -10.42 15.13
CA VAL A 108 -10.58 -9.38 15.27
C VAL A 108 -11.26 -9.56 16.61
N LEU A 109 -11.20 -8.54 17.44
CA LEU A 109 -11.88 -8.51 18.74
C LEU A 109 -13.26 -7.88 18.56
N ASN A 110 -14.29 -8.51 19.12
CA ASN A 110 -15.62 -7.93 19.23
C ASN A 110 -15.76 -7.08 20.51
N GLU A 111 -16.86 -6.35 20.65
CA GLU A 111 -17.09 -5.47 21.79
C GLU A 111 -17.03 -6.18 23.14
N ILE A 112 -17.54 -7.43 23.24
CA ILE A 112 -17.51 -8.23 24.46
C ILE A 112 -16.07 -8.58 24.83
N GLU A 113 -15.26 -8.96 23.86
CA GLU A 113 -13.84 -9.27 24.05
C GLU A 113 -13.05 -8.02 24.43
N MET A 114 -13.30 -6.88 23.78
CA MET A 114 -12.69 -5.60 24.11
C MET A 114 -13.05 -5.16 25.53
N LYS A 115 -14.31 -5.34 25.97
CA LYS A 115 -14.74 -5.05 27.32
C LYS A 115 -14.02 -5.91 28.36
N LYS A 116 -13.86 -7.21 28.09
CA LYS A 116 -13.09 -8.12 28.97
C LYS A 116 -11.62 -7.72 29.10
N LEU A 117 -11.05 -7.12 28.06
CA LEU A 117 -9.67 -6.62 28.03
C LEU A 117 -9.51 -5.20 28.61
N GLY A 118 -10.59 -4.57 29.09
CA GLY A 118 -10.54 -3.23 29.67
C GLY A 118 -10.31 -2.10 28.65
N MET A 119 -10.62 -2.30 27.38
CA MET A 119 -10.44 -1.33 26.30
C MET A 119 -11.56 -0.26 26.31
N GLY A 120 -11.75 0.42 27.46
CA GLY A 120 -12.85 1.35 27.68
C GLY A 120 -12.87 2.54 26.73
N SER A 121 -11.72 3.10 26.39
CA SER A 121 -11.61 4.24 25.47
C SER A 121 -12.09 3.92 24.05
N LEU A 122 -11.88 2.69 23.58
CA LEU A 122 -12.38 2.25 22.28
C LEU A 122 -13.89 1.99 22.28
N LEU A 123 -14.45 1.68 23.44
CA LEU A 123 -15.88 1.38 23.59
C LEU A 123 -16.73 2.63 23.92
N SER A 124 -16.08 3.77 24.14
CA SER A 124 -16.75 5.05 24.45
C SER A 124 -17.06 5.90 23.22
N VAL A 125 -16.71 5.45 22.02
CA VAL A 125 -16.91 6.16 20.75
C VAL A 125 -18.20 5.69 20.08
#